data_235c4f9311785c45dd41beea4867a10d
#
_entry.id   235c4f9311785c45dd41beea4867a10d
#
_cell.length_a   1.000
_cell.length_b   1.000
_cell.length_c   1.000
_cell.angle_alpha   90.00
_cell.angle_beta   90.00
_cell.angle_gamma   90.00
#
_symmetry.space_group_name_H-M   'P 1'
#
loop_
_entity.id
_entity.type
_entity.pdbx_description
1 polymer ?
#
loop_
_entity_poly.entity_id
_entity_poly.type
_entity_poly.pdbx_seq_one_letter_code
_entity_poly.pdbx_strand_id
1 'polypeptide(L)'
;HSFPKGIIRDYPDYSIRGFMIDCGRKFIPMSYLQDLVKIMAYYKMNTLQVHLNDNGFKQYFDNNWDKTYAAFRLESETYPGLTARDGSYSKKEFIDFQKQAATNFVEIIPEIDIPAHSLAFTHYKPEIGSKEYGMDHLDLFKPETYQFADDLFKEYLKGDDPVFVGKRVHIGTDEYSNAKKEVVEKFRAFTDHYIRLVEGFGKQAVIWGALTHAKGDTPVKSENIIMNAWYNGYADPATMIKDGYQLISIPDAMVYIVPLAGYYQD
;
A
#
# COMPACT_ATOMS: atom_id res chain seq x y z
N HIS A 1 -24.80 25.64 -18.08
CA HIS A 1 -23.56 26.31 -18.42
C HIS A 1 -23.30 26.10 -19.91
N SER A 2 -22.97 27.14 -20.65
CA SER A 2 -22.55 27.08 -22.05
C SER A 2 -21.04 27.20 -22.15
N PHE A 3 -20.40 26.32 -22.95
CA PHE A 3 -18.99 26.48 -23.27
C PHE A 3 -18.82 27.48 -24.42
N PRO A 4 -17.76 28.30 -24.39
CA PRO A 4 -17.45 29.17 -25.52
C PRO A 4 -17.12 28.32 -26.76
N LYS A 5 -17.52 28.76 -27.93
CA LYS A 5 -17.18 28.15 -29.20
C LYS A 5 -15.68 28.33 -29.47
N GLY A 6 -14.90 27.25 -29.60
CA GLY A 6 -13.48 27.32 -29.82
C GLY A 6 -12.82 25.96 -29.82
N ILE A 7 -11.49 25.94 -29.93
CA ILE A 7 -10.65 24.74 -29.81
C ILE A 7 -9.95 24.82 -28.48
N ILE A 8 -10.15 23.79 -27.65
CA ILE A 8 -9.42 23.60 -26.39
C ILE A 8 -8.48 22.42 -26.59
N ARG A 9 -7.20 22.63 -26.31
CA ARG A 9 -6.18 21.57 -26.24
C ARG A 9 -5.68 21.50 -24.81
N ASP A 10 -5.89 20.36 -24.19
CA ASP A 10 -5.49 20.10 -22.80
C ASP A 10 -5.14 18.62 -22.66
N TYR A 11 -3.92 18.33 -22.24
CA TYR A 11 -3.42 16.97 -22.01
C TYR A 11 -2.38 16.98 -20.89
N PRO A 12 -2.33 15.94 -20.07
CA PRO A 12 -1.36 15.84 -18.99
C PRO A 12 0.01 15.38 -19.51
N ASP A 13 1.08 15.90 -18.91
CA ASP A 13 2.45 15.42 -19.14
C ASP A 13 2.70 14.05 -18.49
N TYR A 14 1.99 13.76 -17.39
CA TYR A 14 2.09 12.51 -16.65
C TYR A 14 0.76 11.74 -16.68
N SER A 15 0.84 10.44 -16.96
CA SER A 15 -0.32 9.55 -16.99
C SER A 15 -0.93 9.30 -15.60
N ILE A 16 -0.09 9.27 -14.56
CA ILE A 16 -0.50 9.14 -13.16
C ILE A 16 -0.27 10.47 -12.46
N ARG A 17 -1.33 11.01 -11.87
CA ARG A 17 -1.33 12.23 -11.04
C ARG A 17 -2.12 11.89 -9.80
N GLY A 18 -1.40 11.44 -8.77
CA GLY A 18 -1.98 10.77 -7.62
C GLY A 18 -1.81 11.50 -6.31
N PHE A 19 -2.54 11.00 -5.35
CA PHE A 19 -2.40 11.27 -3.94
C PHE A 19 -2.45 9.93 -3.19
N MET A 20 -1.78 9.83 -2.04
CA MET A 20 -1.86 8.69 -1.13
C MET A 20 -2.40 9.18 0.20
N ILE A 21 -3.31 8.42 0.80
CA ILE A 21 -3.87 8.73 2.11
C ILE A 21 -3.71 7.52 3.05
N ASP A 22 -3.14 7.78 4.22
CA ASP A 22 -2.98 6.79 5.28
C ASP A 22 -4.27 6.70 6.11
N CYS A 23 -5.03 5.64 5.86
CA CYS A 23 -6.21 5.30 6.64
C CYS A 23 -5.85 4.33 7.79
N GLY A 24 -4.70 3.69 7.74
CA GLY A 24 -4.22 2.76 8.77
C GLY A 24 -3.95 3.45 10.08
N ARG A 25 -3.05 4.44 10.11
CA ARG A 25 -2.69 5.17 11.33
C ARG A 25 -3.81 6.04 11.86
N LYS A 26 -4.69 6.51 10.99
CA LYS A 26 -5.86 7.31 11.37
C LYS A 26 -7.07 6.92 10.54
N PHE A 27 -8.18 6.58 11.18
CA PHE A 27 -9.41 6.34 10.46
C PHE A 27 -9.88 7.60 9.74
N ILE A 28 -10.10 7.48 8.45
CA ILE A 28 -10.65 8.52 7.59
C ILE A 28 -12.07 8.10 7.19
N PRO A 29 -13.11 8.86 7.55
CA PRO A 29 -14.48 8.48 7.17
C PRO A 29 -14.65 8.39 5.65
N MET A 30 -15.50 7.49 5.20
CA MET A 30 -15.77 7.30 3.78
C MET A 30 -16.25 8.58 3.09
N SER A 31 -17.05 9.40 3.78
CA SER A 31 -17.51 10.69 3.27
C SER A 31 -16.34 11.63 2.93
N TYR A 32 -15.28 11.63 3.74
CA TYR A 32 -14.08 12.41 3.46
C TYR A 32 -13.33 11.89 2.23
N LEU A 33 -13.19 10.57 2.08
CA LEU A 33 -12.57 9.97 0.89
C LEU A 33 -13.36 10.31 -0.39
N GLN A 34 -14.69 10.30 -0.32
CA GLN A 34 -15.56 10.68 -1.42
C GLN A 34 -15.41 12.17 -1.79
N ASP A 35 -15.29 13.05 -0.82
CA ASP A 35 -15.06 14.47 -1.08
C ASP A 35 -13.64 14.74 -1.60
N LEU A 36 -12.63 14.01 -1.08
CA LEU A 36 -11.27 14.07 -1.61
C LEU A 36 -11.22 13.69 -3.10
N VAL A 37 -11.93 12.63 -3.50
CA VAL A 37 -12.03 12.22 -4.92
C VAL A 37 -12.60 13.33 -5.79
N LYS A 38 -13.64 14.05 -5.32
CA LYS A 38 -14.21 15.19 -6.06
C LYS A 38 -13.22 16.34 -6.22
N ILE A 39 -12.46 16.65 -5.16
CA ILE A 39 -11.39 17.65 -5.19
C ILE A 39 -10.28 17.23 -6.16
N MET A 40 -9.85 15.98 -6.09
CA MET A 40 -8.84 15.43 -7.00
C MET A 40 -9.30 15.53 -8.46
N ALA A 41 -10.53 15.15 -8.75
CA ALA A 41 -11.10 15.26 -10.10
C ALA A 41 -11.12 16.70 -10.61
N TYR A 42 -11.48 17.67 -9.74
CA TYR A 42 -11.45 19.09 -10.08
C TYR A 42 -10.04 19.56 -10.48
N TYR A 43 -9.00 19.08 -9.79
CA TYR A 43 -7.61 19.39 -10.11
C TYR A 43 -6.99 18.43 -11.14
N LYS A 44 -7.81 17.61 -11.83
CA LYS A 44 -7.37 16.65 -12.86
C LYS A 44 -6.39 15.60 -12.33
N MET A 45 -6.43 15.32 -11.05
CA MET A 45 -5.75 14.13 -10.47
C MET A 45 -6.61 12.89 -10.76
N ASN A 46 -5.96 11.75 -10.96
CA ASN A 46 -6.63 10.56 -11.46
C ASN A 46 -6.33 9.27 -10.69
N THR A 47 -5.60 9.35 -9.60
CA THR A 47 -5.18 8.16 -8.85
C THR A 47 -5.13 8.46 -7.36
N LEU A 48 -5.88 7.70 -6.56
CA LEU A 48 -5.84 7.75 -5.10
C LEU A 48 -5.39 6.39 -4.56
N GLN A 49 -4.22 6.35 -3.93
CA GLN A 49 -3.75 5.20 -3.16
C GLN A 49 -4.32 5.27 -1.75
N VAL A 50 -4.99 4.21 -1.33
CA VAL A 50 -5.59 4.10 0.01
C VAL A 50 -4.83 3.06 0.82
N HIS A 51 -4.04 3.53 1.76
CA HIS A 51 -3.22 2.71 2.66
C HIS A 51 -4.08 2.21 3.81
N LEU A 52 -4.44 0.90 3.76
CA LEU A 52 -5.50 0.33 4.59
C LEU A 52 -5.02 -0.19 5.95
N ASN A 53 -3.71 -0.41 6.12
CA ASN A 53 -3.15 -0.85 7.41
C ASN A 53 -1.85 -0.15 7.72
N ASP A 54 -1.67 0.13 8.98
CA ASP A 54 -0.40 0.61 9.52
C ASP A 54 -0.42 0.60 11.06
N ASN A 55 0.68 1.07 11.65
CA ASN A 55 0.86 1.20 13.10
C ASN A 55 1.50 2.53 13.48
N GLY A 56 1.31 2.90 14.73
CA GLY A 56 1.99 4.04 15.33
C GLY A 56 3.48 3.78 15.56
N PHE A 57 4.19 4.84 15.90
CA PHE A 57 5.61 4.76 16.27
C PHE A 57 5.74 4.27 17.71
N LYS A 58 6.33 3.10 17.91
CA LYS A 58 6.45 2.42 19.21
C LYS A 58 6.93 3.32 20.34
N GLN A 59 7.83 4.26 20.06
CA GLN A 59 8.38 5.21 21.03
C GLN A 59 7.32 6.08 21.72
N TYR A 60 6.17 6.30 21.11
CA TYR A 60 5.04 7.03 21.70
C TYR A 60 4.09 6.14 22.52
N PHE A 61 4.42 4.83 22.61
CA PHE A 61 3.61 3.81 23.28
C PHE A 61 4.48 3.01 24.29
N ASP A 62 5.23 3.70 25.14
CA ASP A 62 6.15 3.12 26.13
C ASP A 62 7.19 2.13 25.55
N ASN A 63 7.57 2.29 24.30
CA ASN A 63 8.42 1.35 23.54
C ASN A 63 7.88 -0.10 23.54
N ASN A 64 6.58 -0.26 23.59
CA ASN A 64 5.91 -1.55 23.73
C ASN A 64 5.00 -1.83 22.53
N TRP A 65 5.28 -2.89 21.77
CA TRP A 65 4.47 -3.27 20.62
C TRP A 65 3.04 -3.63 20.98
N ASP A 66 2.79 -4.26 22.15
CA ASP A 66 1.43 -4.64 22.59
C ASP A 66 0.55 -3.41 22.90
N LYS A 67 1.20 -2.27 23.22
CA LYS A 67 0.52 -0.99 23.45
C LYS A 67 0.45 -0.12 22.21
N THR A 68 1.29 -0.38 21.22
CA THR A 68 1.36 0.43 20.02
C THR A 68 0.08 0.33 19.22
N TYR A 69 -0.50 1.47 18.89
CA TYR A 69 -1.68 1.52 18.04
C TYR A 69 -1.42 0.88 16.69
N ALA A 70 -2.36 0.08 16.19
CA ALA A 70 -2.32 -0.51 14.86
C ALA A 70 -3.74 -0.77 14.37
N ALA A 71 -3.95 -0.63 13.08
CA ALA A 71 -5.26 -0.86 12.50
C ALA A 71 -5.16 -1.42 11.07
N PHE A 72 -6.13 -2.27 10.74
CA PHE A 72 -6.49 -2.65 9.38
C PHE A 72 -7.94 -2.24 9.13
N ARG A 73 -8.22 -1.53 8.03
CA ARG A 73 -9.47 -0.80 7.85
C ARG A 73 -10.54 -1.50 7.03
N LEU A 74 -10.23 -2.58 6.35
CA LEU A 74 -11.20 -3.25 5.50
C LEU A 74 -11.79 -4.47 6.19
N GLU A 75 -13.11 -4.63 6.07
CA GLU A 75 -13.84 -5.80 6.59
C GLU A 75 -13.26 -7.10 6.03
N SER A 76 -13.00 -8.08 6.91
CA SER A 76 -12.57 -9.42 6.55
C SER A 76 -13.50 -10.47 7.10
N GLU A 77 -13.97 -11.34 6.23
CA GLU A 77 -14.75 -12.54 6.60
C GLU A 77 -13.84 -13.74 6.88
N THR A 78 -12.71 -13.79 6.20
CA THR A 78 -11.70 -14.85 6.39
C THR A 78 -11.08 -14.77 7.78
N TYR A 79 -10.88 -13.53 8.28
CA TYR A 79 -10.29 -13.27 9.60
C TYR A 79 -11.22 -12.39 10.45
N PRO A 80 -12.32 -12.96 10.99
CA PRO A 80 -13.25 -12.21 11.83
C PRO A 80 -12.56 -11.60 13.06
N GLY A 81 -12.73 -10.29 13.25
CA GLY A 81 -12.10 -9.55 14.34
C GLY A 81 -10.73 -8.93 14.01
N LEU A 82 -10.21 -9.14 12.81
CA LEU A 82 -9.00 -8.48 12.32
C LEU A 82 -9.23 -6.97 12.11
N THR A 83 -10.40 -6.60 11.62
CA THR A 83 -10.75 -5.23 11.27
C THR A 83 -10.80 -4.33 12.50
N ALA A 84 -10.25 -3.13 12.38
CA ALA A 84 -10.18 -2.16 13.48
C ALA A 84 -11.55 -1.73 14.00
N ARG A 85 -11.67 -1.58 15.33
CA ARG A 85 -12.95 -1.26 16.01
C ARG A 85 -13.22 0.25 16.10
N ASP A 86 -12.21 1.08 15.98
CA ASP A 86 -12.29 2.55 16.03
C ASP A 86 -12.71 3.18 14.70
N GLY A 87 -12.91 2.37 13.67
CA GLY A 87 -13.42 2.75 12.36
C GLY A 87 -12.91 1.82 11.27
N SER A 88 -13.77 1.50 10.32
CA SER A 88 -13.47 0.58 9.22
C SER A 88 -14.43 0.80 8.06
N TYR A 89 -14.13 0.16 6.95
CA TYR A 89 -14.97 0.13 5.75
C TYR A 89 -15.52 -1.27 5.55
N SER A 90 -16.83 -1.39 5.29
CA SER A 90 -17.38 -2.65 4.82
C SER A 90 -16.90 -2.94 3.39
N LYS A 91 -16.87 -4.20 2.99
CA LYS A 91 -16.55 -4.57 1.59
C LYS A 91 -17.44 -3.85 0.60
N LYS A 92 -18.75 -3.80 0.88
CA LYS A 92 -19.74 -3.13 0.02
C LYS A 92 -19.44 -1.63 -0.10
N GLU A 93 -19.21 -0.95 1.01
CA GLU A 93 -18.91 0.47 1.04
C GLU A 93 -17.63 0.78 0.22
N PHE A 94 -16.60 -0.05 0.34
CA PHE A 94 -15.34 0.12 -0.38
C PHE A 94 -15.49 -0.16 -1.89
N ILE A 95 -16.30 -1.14 -2.28
CA ILE A 95 -16.65 -1.39 -3.68
C ILE A 95 -17.40 -0.19 -4.27
N ASP A 96 -18.42 0.29 -3.59
CA ASP A 96 -19.23 1.43 -4.04
C ASP A 96 -18.38 2.69 -4.16
N PHE A 97 -17.47 2.93 -3.24
CA PHE A 97 -16.50 4.03 -3.29
C PHE A 97 -15.61 3.97 -4.53
N GLN A 98 -15.02 2.82 -4.84
CA GLN A 98 -14.18 2.64 -6.04
C GLN A 98 -14.98 2.88 -7.32
N LYS A 99 -16.21 2.37 -7.40
CA LYS A 99 -17.09 2.59 -8.54
C LYS A 99 -17.47 4.06 -8.69
N GLN A 100 -17.76 4.75 -7.59
CA GLN A 100 -18.03 6.20 -7.58
C GLN A 100 -16.80 7.02 -8.00
N ALA A 101 -15.61 6.67 -7.49
CA ALA A 101 -14.36 7.34 -7.87
C ALA A 101 -14.10 7.22 -9.38
N ALA A 102 -14.36 6.05 -9.95
CA ALA A 102 -14.21 5.81 -11.39
C ALA A 102 -15.12 6.71 -12.23
N THR A 103 -16.33 7.06 -11.77
CA THR A 103 -17.21 8.03 -12.46
C THR A 103 -16.64 9.46 -12.45
N ASN A 104 -15.71 9.75 -11.57
CA ASN A 104 -14.95 11.00 -11.50
C ASN A 104 -13.55 10.88 -12.17
N PHE A 105 -13.31 9.80 -12.91
CA PHE A 105 -12.02 9.49 -13.56
C PHE A 105 -10.85 9.37 -12.58
N VAL A 106 -11.13 8.96 -11.34
CA VAL A 106 -10.13 8.66 -10.32
C VAL A 106 -10.11 7.16 -10.05
N GLU A 107 -8.97 6.52 -10.29
CA GLU A 107 -8.74 5.14 -9.90
C GLU A 107 -8.35 5.06 -8.42
N ILE A 108 -8.96 4.15 -7.69
CA ILE A 108 -8.54 3.82 -6.33
C ILE A 108 -7.56 2.64 -6.40
N ILE A 109 -6.37 2.84 -5.84
CA ILE A 109 -5.38 1.76 -5.63
C ILE A 109 -5.45 1.37 -4.15
N PRO A 110 -6.12 0.26 -3.80
CA PRO A 110 -6.10 -0.25 -2.45
C PRO A 110 -4.71 -0.79 -2.11
N GLU A 111 -4.25 -0.51 -0.90
CA GLU A 111 -2.97 -0.98 -0.40
C GLU A 111 -3.17 -1.81 0.86
N ILE A 112 -2.59 -3.01 0.85
CA ILE A 112 -2.31 -3.81 2.05
C ILE A 112 -0.80 -3.88 2.17
N ASP A 113 -0.26 -3.18 3.16
CA ASP A 113 1.18 -3.07 3.34
C ASP A 113 1.72 -4.24 4.16
N ILE A 114 2.58 -5.01 3.53
CA ILE A 114 3.30 -6.16 4.07
C ILE A 114 4.72 -6.22 3.45
N PRO A 115 5.72 -6.78 4.10
CA PRO A 115 5.72 -7.48 5.40
C PRO A 115 6.05 -6.58 6.60
N ALA A 116 6.46 -5.34 6.41
CA ALA A 116 6.53 -4.30 7.45
C ALA A 116 5.14 -3.66 7.65
N HIS A 117 5.03 -2.68 8.53
CA HIS A 117 3.75 -1.99 8.83
C HIS A 117 2.58 -2.92 9.16
N SER A 118 2.91 -4.12 9.68
CA SER A 118 2.02 -5.26 9.82
C SER A 118 1.54 -5.51 11.26
N LEU A 119 1.70 -4.53 12.17
CA LEU A 119 1.37 -4.74 13.59
C LEU A 119 -0.11 -5.09 13.82
N ALA A 120 -1.03 -4.58 13.01
CA ALA A 120 -2.44 -4.96 13.08
C ALA A 120 -2.64 -6.46 12.84
N PHE A 121 -1.87 -7.04 11.92
CA PHE A 121 -1.92 -8.48 11.62
C PHE A 121 -1.27 -9.32 12.71
N THR A 122 -0.16 -8.84 13.26
CA THR A 122 0.54 -9.57 14.34
C THR A 122 -0.13 -9.39 15.70
N HIS A 123 -0.90 -8.33 15.94
CA HIS A 123 -1.81 -8.24 17.09
C HIS A 123 -2.93 -9.28 17.01
N TYR A 124 -3.45 -9.51 15.80
CA TYR A 124 -4.48 -10.52 15.56
C TYR A 124 -3.93 -11.95 15.65
N LYS A 125 -2.74 -12.16 15.06
CA LYS A 125 -2.09 -13.47 14.95
C LYS A 125 -0.60 -13.37 15.34
N PRO A 126 -0.26 -13.33 16.65
CA PRO A 126 1.11 -13.04 17.11
C PRO A 126 2.18 -14.00 16.60
N GLU A 127 1.78 -15.25 16.28
CA GLU A 127 2.70 -16.26 15.79
C GLU A 127 3.32 -15.95 14.42
N ILE A 128 2.71 -15.06 13.59
CA ILE A 128 3.29 -14.64 12.30
C ILE A 128 4.24 -13.44 12.43
N GLY A 129 4.34 -12.84 13.61
CA GLY A 129 5.21 -11.70 13.86
C GLY A 129 6.68 -12.07 13.98
N SER A 130 7.56 -11.16 13.56
CA SER A 130 9.01 -11.32 13.70
C SER A 130 9.46 -10.91 15.11
N LYS A 131 10.02 -11.88 15.84
CA LYS A 131 10.64 -11.62 17.14
C LYS A 131 11.99 -10.91 17.00
N GLU A 132 12.64 -11.06 15.87
CA GLU A 132 13.97 -10.51 15.63
C GLU A 132 13.92 -9.05 15.15
N TYR A 133 12.98 -8.72 14.26
CA TYR A 133 12.92 -7.39 13.62
C TYR A 133 11.82 -6.49 14.19
N GLY A 134 10.98 -7.01 15.04
CA GLY A 134 9.87 -6.29 15.67
C GLY A 134 8.52 -6.86 15.26
N MET A 135 7.54 -6.72 16.16
CA MET A 135 6.19 -7.26 15.94
C MET A 135 5.40 -6.51 14.86
N ASP A 136 5.88 -5.37 14.42
CA ASP A 136 5.37 -4.63 13.25
C ASP A 136 5.83 -5.22 11.91
N HIS A 137 6.62 -6.29 11.96
CA HIS A 137 7.12 -7.04 10.80
C HIS A 137 6.62 -8.48 10.82
N LEU A 138 6.23 -9.00 9.66
CA LEU A 138 5.92 -10.42 9.48
C LEU A 138 7.20 -11.26 9.46
N ASP A 139 7.16 -12.45 10.02
CA ASP A 139 8.27 -13.41 9.96
C ASP A 139 8.26 -14.15 8.62
N LEU A 140 9.20 -13.83 7.75
CA LEU A 140 9.26 -14.37 6.38
C LEU A 140 9.75 -15.83 6.30
N PHE A 141 10.15 -16.42 7.42
CA PHE A 141 10.59 -17.81 7.47
C PHE A 141 9.46 -18.77 7.84
N LYS A 142 8.27 -18.24 8.17
CA LYS A 142 7.11 -19.05 8.59
C LYS A 142 6.13 -19.27 7.44
N PRO A 143 5.76 -20.52 7.15
CA PRO A 143 4.69 -20.80 6.18
C PRO A 143 3.35 -20.15 6.54
N GLU A 144 3.05 -20.02 7.84
CA GLU A 144 1.83 -19.42 8.36
C GLU A 144 1.70 -17.94 7.99
N THR A 145 2.82 -17.23 7.80
CA THR A 145 2.86 -15.86 7.30
C THR A 145 2.30 -15.78 5.88
N TYR A 146 2.79 -16.67 5.01
CA TYR A 146 2.30 -16.73 3.62
C TYR A 146 0.84 -17.17 3.55
N GLN A 147 0.46 -18.17 4.35
CA GLN A 147 -0.93 -18.61 4.40
C GLN A 147 -1.86 -17.47 4.80
N PHE A 148 -1.52 -16.72 5.85
CA PHE A 148 -2.30 -15.58 6.32
C PHE A 148 -2.44 -14.50 5.24
N ALA A 149 -1.32 -14.04 4.68
CA ALA A 149 -1.32 -12.96 3.71
C ALA A 149 -1.95 -13.38 2.36
N ASP A 150 -1.70 -14.61 1.91
CA ASP A 150 -2.33 -15.19 0.71
C ASP A 150 -3.86 -15.20 0.85
N ASP A 151 -4.37 -15.69 1.99
CA ASP A 151 -5.81 -15.77 2.22
C ASP A 151 -6.44 -14.38 2.29
N LEU A 152 -5.74 -13.42 2.91
CA LEU A 152 -6.20 -12.03 2.98
C LEU A 152 -6.29 -11.37 1.59
N PHE A 153 -5.26 -11.49 0.76
CA PHE A 153 -5.29 -10.95 -0.59
C PHE A 153 -6.33 -11.66 -1.48
N LYS A 154 -6.42 -12.99 -1.38
CA LYS A 154 -7.41 -13.79 -2.11
C LYS A 154 -8.84 -13.40 -1.78
N GLU A 155 -9.12 -13.03 -0.53
CA GLU A 155 -10.44 -12.56 -0.10
C GLU A 155 -10.91 -11.34 -0.90
N TYR A 156 -10.01 -10.42 -1.22
CA TYR A 156 -10.37 -9.17 -1.92
C TYR A 156 -10.18 -9.24 -3.45
N LEU A 157 -9.43 -10.21 -3.93
CA LEU A 157 -9.09 -10.34 -5.36
C LEU A 157 -9.93 -11.40 -6.09
N LYS A 158 -10.50 -12.38 -5.36
CA LYS A 158 -11.16 -13.55 -5.93
C LYS A 158 -12.59 -13.22 -6.38
N GLY A 159 -13.04 -13.92 -7.44
CA GLY A 159 -14.42 -13.89 -7.94
C GLY A 159 -14.62 -12.96 -9.13
N ASP A 160 -15.83 -12.99 -9.68
CA ASP A 160 -16.21 -12.17 -10.83
C ASP A 160 -16.45 -10.69 -10.47
N ASP A 161 -16.81 -10.43 -9.21
CA ASP A 161 -17.00 -9.11 -8.60
C ASP A 161 -16.06 -8.94 -7.38
N PRO A 162 -14.74 -8.80 -7.59
CA PRO A 162 -13.79 -8.71 -6.49
C PRO A 162 -13.96 -7.40 -5.72
N VAL A 163 -13.59 -7.41 -4.43
CA VAL A 163 -13.62 -6.20 -3.60
C VAL A 163 -12.66 -5.12 -4.11
N PHE A 164 -11.50 -5.52 -4.61
CA PHE A 164 -10.58 -4.62 -5.30
C PHE A 164 -10.97 -4.51 -6.78
N VAL A 165 -11.78 -3.50 -7.09
CA VAL A 165 -12.42 -3.32 -8.41
C VAL A 165 -11.41 -2.80 -9.44
N GLY A 166 -10.50 -1.91 -9.04
CA GLY A 166 -9.54 -1.23 -9.91
C GLY A 166 -8.56 -2.17 -10.61
N LYS A 167 -7.77 -1.61 -11.50
CA LYS A 167 -6.75 -2.37 -12.26
C LYS A 167 -5.49 -2.65 -11.47
N ARG A 168 -5.23 -1.84 -10.43
CA ARG A 168 -3.99 -1.85 -9.64
C ARG A 168 -4.25 -2.20 -8.20
N VAL A 169 -3.30 -2.89 -7.60
CA VAL A 169 -3.28 -3.21 -6.16
C VAL A 169 -1.88 -2.98 -5.64
N HIS A 170 -1.77 -2.25 -4.55
CA HIS A 170 -0.50 -2.00 -3.88
C HIS A 170 -0.29 -3.04 -2.78
N ILE A 171 0.89 -3.65 -2.76
CA ILE A 171 1.24 -4.74 -1.85
C ILE A 171 2.22 -4.31 -0.74
N GLY A 172 2.51 -3.01 -0.64
CA GLY A 172 3.50 -2.49 0.30
C GLY A 172 4.92 -2.80 -0.12
N THR A 173 5.64 -3.56 0.69
CA THR A 173 7.00 -4.08 0.47
C THR A 173 8.09 -3.01 0.57
N ASP A 174 8.03 -2.17 1.59
CA ASP A 174 9.00 -1.11 1.83
C ASP A 174 10.06 -1.49 2.88
N GLU A 175 9.83 -1.22 4.13
CA GLU A 175 10.83 -1.18 5.19
C GLU A 175 11.07 -2.55 5.86
N TYR A 176 11.96 -3.35 5.32
CA TYR A 176 12.36 -4.61 5.96
C TYR A 176 13.87 -4.65 6.24
N SER A 177 14.30 -5.52 7.17
CA SER A 177 15.71 -5.63 7.55
C SER A 177 16.59 -6.14 6.40
N ASN A 178 17.74 -5.51 6.22
CA ASN A 178 18.81 -5.98 5.33
C ASN A 178 20.07 -6.44 6.09
N ALA A 179 19.96 -6.68 7.40
CA ALA A 179 21.09 -7.01 8.25
C ALA A 179 21.74 -8.37 7.93
N LYS A 180 20.98 -9.29 7.32
CA LYS A 180 21.45 -10.63 6.95
C LYS A 180 21.08 -10.96 5.51
N LYS A 181 22.02 -11.59 4.76
CA LYS A 181 21.77 -11.97 3.38
C LYS A 181 20.54 -12.87 3.23
N GLU A 182 20.36 -13.85 4.09
CA GLU A 182 19.21 -14.76 4.04
C GLU A 182 17.85 -14.03 4.19
N VAL A 183 17.82 -12.97 5.01
CA VAL A 183 16.63 -12.15 5.22
C VAL A 183 16.32 -11.31 3.97
N VAL A 184 17.35 -10.73 3.37
CA VAL A 184 17.23 -10.03 2.09
C VAL A 184 16.67 -10.94 1.00
N GLU A 185 17.22 -12.14 0.86
CA GLU A 185 16.74 -13.09 -0.15
C GLU A 185 15.28 -13.51 0.11
N LYS A 186 14.90 -13.71 1.37
CA LYS A 186 13.51 -13.98 1.75
C LYS A 186 12.57 -12.81 1.46
N PHE A 187 12.99 -11.57 1.75
CA PHE A 187 12.21 -10.38 1.44
C PHE A 187 12.02 -10.22 -0.08
N ARG A 188 13.04 -10.46 -0.87
CA ARG A 188 12.95 -10.43 -2.33
C ARG A 188 12.00 -11.49 -2.87
N ALA A 189 12.13 -12.73 -2.36
CA ALA A 189 11.22 -13.82 -2.73
C ALA A 189 9.76 -13.52 -2.32
N PHE A 190 9.56 -12.93 -1.16
CA PHE A 190 8.24 -12.49 -0.68
C PHE A 190 7.64 -11.42 -1.60
N THR A 191 8.40 -10.41 -1.96
CA THR A 191 7.97 -9.36 -2.89
C THR A 191 7.56 -9.94 -4.25
N ASP A 192 8.39 -10.81 -4.83
CA ASP A 192 8.08 -11.47 -6.11
C ASP A 192 6.83 -12.37 -6.01
N HIS A 193 6.65 -13.08 -4.88
CA HIS A 193 5.46 -13.89 -4.64
C HIS A 193 4.17 -13.08 -4.71
N TYR A 194 4.10 -11.93 -4.00
CA TYR A 194 2.89 -11.11 -3.98
C TYR A 194 2.67 -10.33 -5.27
N ILE A 195 3.72 -9.93 -5.98
CA ILE A 195 3.61 -9.43 -7.36
C ILE A 195 2.87 -10.46 -8.22
N ARG A 196 3.35 -11.70 -8.24
CA ARG A 196 2.75 -12.78 -9.06
C ARG A 196 1.36 -13.18 -8.60
N LEU A 197 1.10 -13.14 -7.30
CA LEU A 197 -0.23 -13.42 -6.77
C LEU A 197 -1.25 -12.40 -7.29
N VAL A 198 -0.95 -11.11 -7.20
CA VAL A 198 -1.81 -10.02 -7.69
C VAL A 198 -2.01 -10.13 -9.21
N GLU A 199 -0.95 -10.38 -9.97
CA GLU A 199 -1.03 -10.59 -11.42
C GLU A 199 -1.84 -11.82 -11.79
N GLY A 200 -1.79 -12.89 -11.00
CA GLY A 200 -2.60 -14.09 -11.18
C GLY A 200 -4.11 -13.82 -11.12
N PHE A 201 -4.52 -12.72 -10.52
CA PHE A 201 -5.90 -12.21 -10.52
C PHE A 201 -6.15 -11.13 -11.59
N GLY A 202 -5.24 -10.94 -12.54
CA GLY A 202 -5.38 -10.00 -13.65
C GLY A 202 -5.20 -8.53 -13.25
N LYS A 203 -4.56 -8.25 -12.10
CA LYS A 203 -4.25 -6.90 -11.62
C LYS A 203 -2.78 -6.56 -11.85
N GLN A 204 -2.47 -5.27 -11.94
CA GLN A 204 -1.10 -4.77 -11.95
C GLN A 204 -0.66 -4.50 -10.51
N ALA A 205 0.48 -5.05 -10.12
CA ALA A 205 1.04 -4.81 -8.80
C ALA A 205 1.74 -3.45 -8.72
N VAL A 206 1.54 -2.77 -7.61
CA VAL A 206 2.27 -1.56 -7.20
C VAL A 206 3.02 -1.88 -5.91
N ILE A 207 4.27 -1.43 -5.80
CA ILE A 207 5.14 -1.69 -4.66
C ILE A 207 5.78 -0.40 -4.15
N TRP A 208 6.16 -0.36 -2.88
CA TRP A 208 7.11 0.63 -2.39
C TRP A 208 8.53 0.29 -2.82
N GLY A 209 9.33 1.30 -3.05
CA GLY A 209 10.74 1.12 -3.37
C GLY A 209 11.56 0.64 -2.17
N ALA A 210 12.19 -0.55 -2.29
CA ALA A 210 13.05 -1.14 -1.26
C ALA A 210 14.25 -1.91 -1.82
N LEU A 211 14.34 -2.09 -3.14
CA LEU A 211 15.20 -3.11 -3.73
C LEU A 211 16.68 -2.72 -3.88
N THR A 212 17.07 -1.46 -3.68
CA THR A 212 18.49 -1.10 -3.50
C THR A 212 18.94 -1.25 -2.05
N HIS A 213 18.03 -1.05 -1.09
CA HIS A 213 18.26 -1.38 0.32
C HIS A 213 18.33 -2.91 0.53
N ALA A 214 17.37 -3.64 -0.01
CA ALA A 214 17.34 -5.11 -0.02
C ALA A 214 18.06 -5.67 -1.28
N LYS A 215 19.33 -5.31 -1.45
CA LYS A 215 20.13 -5.79 -2.57
C LYS A 215 20.50 -7.27 -2.38
N GLY A 216 20.06 -8.13 -3.32
CA GLY A 216 20.25 -9.58 -3.25
C GLY A 216 20.25 -10.24 -4.62
N ASP A 217 20.39 -11.56 -4.62
CA ASP A 217 20.50 -12.38 -5.83
C ASP A 217 19.14 -12.93 -6.29
N THR A 218 18.17 -13.06 -5.37
CA THR A 218 16.81 -13.54 -5.70
C THR A 218 16.13 -12.55 -6.64
N PRO A 219 15.70 -12.99 -7.84
CA PRO A 219 15.07 -12.10 -8.80
C PRO A 219 13.71 -11.64 -8.30
N VAL A 220 13.38 -10.37 -8.58
CA VAL A 220 12.05 -9.80 -8.38
C VAL A 220 11.58 -9.31 -9.73
N LYS A 221 10.36 -9.69 -10.12
CA LYS A 221 9.76 -9.28 -11.38
C LYS A 221 9.65 -7.76 -11.45
N SER A 222 10.06 -7.19 -12.59
CA SER A 222 9.98 -5.73 -12.85
C SER A 222 9.03 -5.38 -14.00
N GLU A 223 8.86 -6.31 -14.94
CA GLU A 223 7.98 -6.08 -16.09
C GLU A 223 6.53 -5.82 -15.66
N ASN A 224 5.97 -4.71 -16.13
CA ASN A 224 4.61 -4.26 -15.80
C ASN A 224 4.38 -3.94 -14.30
N ILE A 225 5.45 -3.66 -13.56
CA ILE A 225 5.37 -3.30 -12.14
C ILE A 225 5.60 -1.82 -11.96
N ILE A 226 4.74 -1.19 -11.16
CA ILE A 226 4.89 0.21 -10.74
C ILE A 226 5.54 0.24 -9.36
N MET A 227 6.56 1.09 -9.20
CA MET A 227 7.25 1.28 -7.93
C MET A 227 7.12 2.73 -7.48
N ASN A 228 6.67 2.93 -6.26
CA ASN A 228 6.67 4.23 -5.59
C ASN A 228 8.10 4.56 -5.13
N ALA A 229 8.75 5.51 -5.78
CA ALA A 229 10.09 5.99 -5.43
C ALA A 229 9.96 7.07 -4.34
N TRP A 230 10.06 6.65 -3.08
CA TRP A 230 9.82 7.50 -1.91
C TRP A 230 11.11 7.95 -1.22
N TYR A 231 12.11 7.08 -1.14
CA TYR A 231 13.41 7.38 -0.54
C TYR A 231 14.54 6.74 -1.33
N ASN A 232 15.51 7.55 -1.76
CA ASN A 232 16.61 7.10 -2.63
C ASN A 232 17.49 6.04 -1.96
N GLY A 233 17.61 6.05 -0.63
CA GLY A 233 18.36 5.04 0.12
C GLY A 233 17.72 3.65 0.07
N TYR A 234 16.42 3.56 -0.13
CA TYR A 234 15.69 2.31 -0.28
C TYR A 234 15.57 1.86 -1.73
N ALA A 235 15.31 2.80 -2.63
CA ALA A 235 15.26 2.50 -4.07
C ALA A 235 15.84 3.66 -4.88
N ASP A 236 17.05 3.50 -5.37
CA ASP A 236 17.68 4.45 -6.28
C ASP A 236 16.90 4.49 -7.60
N PRO A 237 16.29 5.63 -7.97
CA PRO A 237 15.42 5.70 -9.15
C PRO A 237 16.12 5.30 -10.45
N ALA A 238 17.38 5.69 -10.63
CA ALA A 238 18.12 5.36 -11.85
C ALA A 238 18.36 3.85 -11.99
N THR A 239 18.68 3.19 -10.88
CA THR A 239 18.83 1.74 -10.82
C THR A 239 17.50 1.04 -11.09
N MET A 240 16.42 1.49 -10.47
CA MET A 240 15.10 0.87 -10.64
C MET A 240 14.57 0.99 -12.07
N ILE A 241 14.78 2.14 -12.73
CA ILE A 241 14.43 2.31 -14.15
C ILE A 241 15.25 1.36 -15.02
N LYS A 242 16.55 1.23 -14.75
CA LYS A 242 17.44 0.30 -15.48
C LYS A 242 16.98 -1.16 -15.30
N ASP A 243 16.48 -1.50 -14.12
CA ASP A 243 15.97 -2.84 -13.79
C ASP A 243 14.57 -3.10 -14.40
N GLY A 244 13.94 -2.09 -15.02
CA GLY A 244 12.71 -2.22 -15.80
C GLY A 244 11.42 -1.82 -15.05
N TYR A 245 11.52 -1.22 -13.86
CA TYR A 245 10.35 -0.73 -13.13
C TYR A 245 9.82 0.58 -13.72
N GLN A 246 8.48 0.74 -13.70
CA GLN A 246 7.84 2.03 -13.89
C GLN A 246 7.78 2.75 -12.55
N LEU A 247 8.14 4.05 -12.51
CA LEU A 247 8.22 4.77 -11.26
C LEU A 247 7.11 5.80 -11.09
N ILE A 248 6.56 5.89 -9.87
CA ILE A 248 5.84 7.05 -9.37
C ILE A 248 6.78 7.80 -8.42
N SER A 249 7.02 9.08 -8.69
CA SER A 249 7.84 9.93 -7.81
C SER A 249 7.00 10.41 -6.64
N ILE A 250 7.42 10.06 -5.42
CA ILE A 250 6.76 10.46 -4.16
C ILE A 250 7.82 10.68 -3.06
N PRO A 251 8.78 11.60 -3.27
CA PRO A 251 9.91 11.77 -2.35
C PRO A 251 9.44 12.23 -0.96
N ASP A 252 9.81 11.46 0.06
CA ASP A 252 9.41 11.65 1.46
C ASP A 252 9.75 13.04 2.00
N ALA A 253 10.99 13.49 1.79
CA ALA A 253 11.48 14.78 2.26
C ALA A 253 10.78 16.01 1.62
N MET A 254 9.96 15.82 0.60
CA MET A 254 9.35 16.93 -0.16
C MET A 254 7.82 16.94 -0.12
N VAL A 255 7.20 15.75 -0.04
CA VAL A 255 5.74 15.64 -0.25
C VAL A 255 5.03 14.85 0.86
N TYR A 256 5.76 14.32 1.86
CA TYR A 256 5.13 13.62 2.97
C TYR A 256 4.67 14.60 4.05
N ILE A 257 3.48 14.34 4.57
CA ILE A 257 2.96 14.93 5.80
C ILE A 257 2.63 13.77 6.73
N VAL A 258 3.52 13.50 7.70
CA VAL A 258 3.35 12.39 8.64
C VAL A 258 3.24 12.96 10.06
N PRO A 259 2.07 12.88 10.69
CA PRO A 259 1.88 13.35 12.06
C PRO A 259 2.89 12.71 13.03
N LEU A 260 3.45 13.50 13.91
CA LEU A 260 4.41 13.08 14.94
C LEU A 260 5.78 12.60 14.41
N ALA A 261 6.03 12.69 13.14
CA ALA A 261 7.33 12.41 12.53
C ALA A 261 8.09 13.73 12.31
N GLY A 262 8.73 14.25 13.34
CA GLY A 262 9.36 15.57 13.34
C GLY A 262 10.56 15.75 12.40
N TYR A 263 10.90 14.77 11.60
CA TYR A 263 11.91 14.82 10.54
C TYR A 263 11.32 15.09 9.14
N TYR A 264 10.00 15.07 9.01
CA TYR A 264 9.32 15.55 7.81
C TYR A 264 8.96 17.04 7.96
N GLN A 265 8.79 17.71 6.84
CA GLN A 265 8.33 19.09 6.83
C GLN A 265 6.86 19.17 7.23
N ASP A 266 6.52 20.13 8.09
CA ASP A 266 5.15 20.44 8.50
C ASP A 266 4.41 21.22 7.40
#